data_3c4f96e949e2479bf1c4f3d5a72168ed
#
_entry.id   3c4f96e949e2479bf1c4f3d5a72168ed
#
_cell.length_a   1.000
_cell.length_b   1.000
_cell.length_c   1.000
_cell.angle_alpha   90.00
_cell.angle_beta   90.00
_cell.angle_gamma   90.00
#
_symmetry.space_group_name_H-M   'P 1'
#
loop_
_entity.id
_entity.type
_entity.pdbx_description
1 polymer ?
#
loop_
_entity_poly.entity_id
_entity_poly.type
_entity_poly.pdbx_seq_one_letter_code
_entity_poly.pdbx_strand_id
1 'polypeptide(L)'
;VITRGALLERTGLPRPYATSRPLRIAALELAPPGPQEMLVRVLAAGLCHSDLSVIDGSRPRPMPMVLGHEAAGTVEHVGADVGGFAPGDLVVFAFVPSCGACLPCAEGRPALCEPGAA
;
A
#
# COMPACT_ATOMS: atom_id res chain seq x y z
N VAL A 1 7.66 -5.90 13.74
CA VAL A 1 6.28 -6.32 13.99
C VAL A 1 5.89 -7.41 12.99
N ILE A 2 5.21 -8.46 13.46
CA ILE A 2 4.66 -9.49 12.57
C ILE A 2 3.28 -9.07 12.11
N THR A 3 3.06 -9.05 10.81
CA THR A 3 1.78 -8.79 10.17
C THR A 3 1.37 -9.92 9.23
N ARG A 4 0.15 -9.88 8.72
CA ARG A 4 -0.34 -10.81 7.70
C ARG A 4 -0.67 -10.02 6.43
N GLY A 5 -0.20 -10.50 5.29
CA GLY A 5 -0.43 -9.85 4.01
C GLY A 5 -0.74 -10.85 2.89
N ALA A 6 -1.38 -10.33 1.85
CA ALA A 6 -1.64 -11.06 0.61
C ALA A 6 -0.40 -10.95 -0.28
N LEU A 7 0.44 -11.99 -0.27
CA LEU A 7 1.70 -12.04 -1.02
C LEU A 7 1.46 -12.60 -2.42
N LEU A 8 1.92 -11.84 -3.42
CA LEU A 8 2.05 -12.24 -4.81
C LEU A 8 3.53 -12.51 -5.10
N GLU A 9 3.87 -13.74 -5.41
CA GLU A 9 5.27 -14.14 -5.70
C GLU A 9 5.63 -14.01 -7.19
N ARG A 10 4.64 -14.18 -8.06
CA ARG A 10 4.78 -14.05 -9.53
C ARG A 10 3.44 -13.70 -10.17
N THR A 11 3.51 -13.06 -11.32
CA THR A 11 2.34 -12.67 -12.12
C THR A 11 2.01 -13.70 -13.19
N GLY A 12 0.85 -13.57 -13.82
CA GLY A 12 0.51 -14.30 -15.04
C GLY A 12 0.15 -15.77 -14.83
N LEU A 13 -0.24 -16.19 -13.62
CA LEU A 13 -0.80 -17.53 -13.41
C LEU A 13 -2.12 -17.68 -14.18
N PRO A 14 -2.44 -18.92 -14.66
CA PRO A 14 -3.65 -19.13 -15.46
C PRO A 14 -4.93 -18.95 -14.64
N ARG A 15 -5.97 -18.48 -15.29
CA ARG A 15 -7.34 -18.53 -14.75
C ARG A 15 -7.92 -19.93 -14.84
N PRO A 16 -8.87 -20.29 -13.96
CA PRO A 16 -9.47 -19.50 -12.90
C PRO A 16 -8.55 -19.40 -11.67
N TYR A 17 -8.51 -18.23 -11.04
CA TYR A 17 -7.64 -17.99 -9.88
C TYR A 17 -8.04 -18.76 -8.63
N ALA A 18 -9.27 -19.26 -8.56
CA ALA A 18 -9.68 -20.22 -7.53
C ALA A 18 -8.84 -21.50 -7.57
N THR A 19 -8.33 -21.88 -8.75
CA THR A 19 -7.48 -23.05 -8.95
C THR A 19 -5.99 -22.71 -8.86
N SER A 20 -5.54 -21.69 -9.58
CA SER A 20 -4.12 -21.32 -9.64
C SER A 20 -3.60 -20.60 -8.39
N ARG A 21 -4.49 -20.00 -7.62
CA ARG A 21 -4.23 -19.35 -6.32
C ARG A 21 -2.98 -18.45 -6.34
N PRO A 22 -2.98 -17.38 -7.12
CA PRO A 22 -1.82 -16.51 -7.27
C PRO A 22 -1.42 -15.80 -5.97
N LEU A 23 -2.36 -15.59 -5.04
CA LEU A 23 -2.12 -14.96 -3.76
C LEU A 23 -1.99 -15.97 -2.63
N ARG A 24 -1.05 -15.73 -1.74
CA ARG A 24 -0.85 -16.50 -0.50
C ARG A 24 -0.93 -15.54 0.70
N ILE A 25 -1.74 -15.88 1.69
CA ILE A 25 -1.70 -15.16 2.97
C ILE A 25 -0.46 -15.61 3.73
N ALA A 26 0.45 -14.69 3.97
CA ALA A 26 1.72 -14.95 4.62
C ALA A 26 1.88 -14.12 5.90
N ALA A 27 2.57 -14.67 6.88
CA ALA A 27 3.13 -13.91 7.98
C ALA A 27 4.39 -13.20 7.47
N LEU A 28 4.47 -11.91 7.70
CA LEU A 28 5.53 -11.04 7.20
C LEU A 28 6.12 -10.26 8.37
N GLU A 29 7.42 -10.11 8.37
CA GLU A 29 8.09 -9.22 9.31
C GLU A 29 8.11 -7.80 8.72
N LEU A 30 7.48 -6.88 9.43
CA LEU A 30 7.45 -5.48 9.06
C LEU A 30 8.52 -4.73 9.85
N ALA A 31 9.41 -4.06 9.14
CA ALA A 31 10.43 -3.20 9.76
C ALA A 31 9.78 -2.06 10.54
N PRO A 32 10.46 -1.48 11.53
CA PRO A 32 10.00 -0.24 12.14
C PRO A 32 9.81 0.86 11.08
N PRO A 33 8.86 1.77 11.26
CA PRO A 33 8.66 2.87 10.32
C PRO A 33 9.90 3.77 10.25
N GLY A 34 10.28 4.16 9.04
CA GLY A 34 11.31 5.15 8.79
C GLY A 34 10.88 6.57 9.23
N PRO A 35 11.79 7.57 9.12
CA PRO A 35 11.52 8.92 9.61
C PRO A 35 10.25 9.57 9.03
N GLN A 36 9.90 9.29 7.78
CA GLN A 36 8.73 9.84 7.09
C GLN A 36 7.58 8.82 6.94
N GLU A 37 7.61 7.73 7.71
CA GLU A 37 6.64 6.66 7.63
C GLU A 37 5.80 6.55 8.90
N MET A 38 4.66 5.90 8.79
CA MET A 38 3.79 5.59 9.92
C MET A 38 3.48 4.10 9.94
N LEU A 39 3.41 3.54 11.13
CA LEU A 39 2.85 2.21 11.35
C LEU A 39 1.36 2.35 11.68
N VAL A 40 0.53 1.68 10.90
CA VAL A 40 -0.93 1.74 11.02
C VAL A 40 -1.48 0.34 11.31
N ARG A 41 -2.29 0.22 12.34
CA ARG A 41 -3.11 -0.97 12.58
C ARG A 41 -4.32 -0.93 11.67
N VAL A 42 -4.35 -1.81 10.68
CA VAL A 42 -5.45 -1.89 9.72
C VAL A 42 -6.72 -2.40 10.41
N LEU A 43 -7.80 -1.66 10.28
CA LEU A 43 -9.15 -2.00 10.77
C LEU A 43 -10.05 -2.53 9.66
N ALA A 44 -9.88 -2.01 8.44
CA ALA A 44 -10.61 -2.44 7.26
C ALA A 44 -9.73 -2.29 6.02
N ALA A 45 -9.90 -3.19 5.06
CA ALA A 45 -9.22 -3.13 3.77
C ALA A 45 -10.19 -3.38 2.64
N GLY A 46 -10.01 -2.68 1.53
CA GLY A 46 -10.75 -2.85 0.29
C GLY A 46 -9.97 -3.65 -0.75
N LEU A 47 -10.67 -4.04 -1.81
CA LEU A 47 -10.09 -4.67 -2.99
C LEU A 47 -10.32 -3.76 -4.19
N CYS A 48 -9.25 -3.47 -4.92
CA CYS A 48 -9.29 -2.65 -6.12
C CYS A 48 -8.98 -3.50 -7.37
N HIS A 49 -9.56 -3.13 -8.50
CA HIS A 49 -9.25 -3.80 -9.78
C HIS A 49 -7.76 -3.65 -10.16
N SER A 50 -7.08 -2.63 -9.67
CA SER A 50 -5.64 -2.45 -9.91
C SER A 50 -4.80 -3.59 -9.30
N ASP A 51 -5.24 -4.20 -8.20
CA ASP A 51 -4.59 -5.40 -7.65
C ASP A 51 -4.71 -6.57 -8.64
N LEU A 52 -5.89 -6.74 -9.25
CA LEU A 52 -6.10 -7.77 -10.29
C LEU A 52 -5.19 -7.52 -11.50
N SER A 53 -4.99 -6.28 -11.90
CA SER A 53 -4.09 -5.91 -13.00
C SER A 53 -2.62 -6.23 -12.71
N VAL A 54 -2.21 -6.21 -11.46
CA VAL A 54 -0.88 -6.69 -11.04
C VAL A 54 -0.83 -8.21 -11.08
N ILE A 55 -1.86 -8.90 -10.60
CA ILE A 55 -1.94 -10.37 -10.58
C ILE A 55 -1.88 -10.95 -11.98
N ASP A 56 -2.60 -10.38 -12.94
CA ASP A 56 -2.63 -10.88 -14.32
C ASP A 56 -1.43 -10.43 -15.18
N GLY A 57 -0.60 -9.51 -14.65
CA GLY A 57 0.60 -9.02 -15.31
C GLY A 57 0.37 -7.84 -16.28
N SER A 58 -0.87 -7.36 -16.45
CA SER A 58 -1.16 -6.19 -17.30
C SER A 58 -0.60 -4.88 -16.72
N ARG A 59 -0.35 -4.84 -15.42
CA ARG A 59 0.36 -3.76 -14.73
C ARG A 59 1.64 -4.31 -14.08
N PRO A 60 2.77 -4.34 -14.78
CA PRO A 60 4.02 -4.89 -14.25
C PRO A 60 4.49 -4.16 -12.98
N ARG A 61 4.90 -4.93 -11.97
CA ARG A 61 5.50 -4.46 -10.74
C ARG A 61 6.64 -5.40 -10.32
N PRO A 62 7.63 -4.91 -9.56
CA PRO A 62 8.65 -5.80 -8.97
C PRO A 62 8.01 -6.87 -8.09
N MET A 63 8.51 -8.10 -8.19
CA MET A 63 8.07 -9.24 -7.40
C MET A 63 9.20 -9.72 -6.47
N PRO A 64 8.89 -10.31 -5.32
CA PRO A 64 7.55 -10.50 -4.73
C PRO A 64 6.94 -9.19 -4.23
N MET A 65 5.60 -9.13 -4.16
CA MET A 65 4.86 -7.95 -3.72
C MET A 65 3.73 -8.33 -2.76
N VAL A 66 3.52 -7.53 -1.73
CA VAL A 66 2.32 -7.58 -0.89
C VAL A 66 1.28 -6.67 -1.51
N LEU A 67 0.13 -7.21 -1.84
CA LEU A 67 -0.97 -6.45 -2.44
C LEU A 67 -1.90 -5.85 -1.39
N GLY A 68 -2.59 -4.81 -1.80
CA GLY A 68 -3.54 -4.04 -1.01
C GLY A 68 -3.05 -2.60 -0.80
N HIS A 69 -3.87 -1.65 -1.19
CA HIS A 69 -3.59 -0.21 -1.07
C HIS A 69 -4.81 0.59 -0.59
N GLU A 70 -5.96 -0.06 -0.45
CA GLU A 70 -7.16 0.51 0.12
C GLU A 70 -7.31 0.02 1.56
N ALA A 71 -7.07 0.90 2.51
CA ALA A 71 -7.17 0.54 3.92
C ALA A 71 -7.59 1.75 4.77
N ALA A 72 -8.20 1.44 5.89
CA ALA A 72 -8.43 2.38 6.98
C ALA A 72 -7.90 1.76 8.27
N GLY A 73 -7.38 2.58 9.16
CA GLY A 73 -6.78 2.06 10.38
C GLY A 73 -6.46 3.13 11.41
N THR A 74 -5.86 2.71 12.49
CA THR A 74 -5.39 3.57 13.57
C THR A 74 -3.87 3.65 13.54
N VAL A 75 -3.33 4.86 13.64
CA VAL A 75 -1.89 5.08 13.74
C VAL A 75 -1.37 4.48 15.05
N GLU A 76 -0.32 3.66 14.98
CA GLU A 76 0.37 3.10 16.14
C GLU A 76 1.69 3.82 16.45
N HIS A 77 2.47 4.10 15.41
CA HIS A 77 3.73 4.82 15.52
C HIS A 77 3.89 5.80 14.36
N VAL A 78 4.56 6.90 14.63
CA VAL A 78 4.93 7.91 13.62
C VAL A 78 6.44 8.07 13.60
N GLY A 79 7.00 8.20 12.41
CA GLY A 79 8.41 8.54 12.22
C GLY A 79 8.71 9.98 12.67
N ALA A 80 9.98 10.26 12.93
CA ALA A 80 10.41 11.51 13.52
C ALA A 80 10.10 12.77 12.67
N ASP A 81 9.99 12.61 11.35
CA ASP A 81 9.73 13.70 10.39
C ASP A 81 8.26 13.76 9.95
N VAL A 82 7.40 12.93 10.52
CA VAL A 82 5.96 12.94 10.24
C VAL A 82 5.29 14.04 11.04
N GLY A 83 4.67 15.01 10.35
CA GLY A 83 3.86 16.06 10.97
C GLY A 83 2.37 15.83 10.76
N GLY A 84 1.56 16.35 11.67
CA GLY A 84 0.09 16.36 11.53
C GLY A 84 -0.61 15.05 11.87
N PHE A 85 0.12 14.02 12.33
CA PHE A 85 -0.43 12.75 12.78
C PHE A 85 0.13 12.35 14.14
N ALA A 86 -0.67 11.64 14.93
CA ALA A 86 -0.28 11.11 16.24
C ALA A 86 -0.80 9.67 16.41
N PRO A 87 -0.16 8.86 17.29
CA PRO A 87 -0.71 7.58 17.68
C PRO A 87 -2.15 7.71 18.20
N GLY A 88 -3.04 6.86 17.72
CA GLY A 88 -4.47 6.89 17.99
C GLY A 88 -5.32 7.55 16.90
N ASP A 89 -4.75 8.30 15.99
CA ASP A 89 -5.50 8.92 14.89
C ASP A 89 -6.09 7.86 13.95
N LEU A 90 -7.33 8.10 13.51
CA LEU A 90 -7.97 7.33 12.45
C LEU A 90 -7.53 7.88 11.09
N VAL A 91 -7.04 6.99 10.22
CA VAL A 91 -6.53 7.35 8.91
C VAL A 91 -7.09 6.45 7.82
N VAL A 92 -7.10 6.96 6.59
CA VAL A 92 -7.35 6.18 5.37
C VAL A 92 -6.14 6.30 4.45
N PHE A 93 -5.86 5.25 3.70
CA PHE A 93 -4.75 5.23 2.74
C PHE A 93 -5.20 5.83 1.42
N ALA A 94 -4.38 6.71 0.86
CA ALA A 94 -4.55 7.21 -0.49
C ALA A 94 -3.75 6.33 -1.49
N PHE A 95 -4.32 6.11 -2.66
CA PHE A 95 -3.70 5.27 -3.71
C PHE A 95 -2.38 5.84 -4.21
N VAL A 96 -2.32 7.17 -4.43
CA VAL A 96 -1.11 7.84 -4.90
C VAL A 96 -0.42 8.50 -3.70
N PRO A 97 0.79 8.07 -3.32
CA PRO A 97 1.55 8.74 -2.28
C PRO A 97 2.00 10.12 -2.79
N SER A 98 1.54 11.17 -2.13
CA SER A 98 1.87 12.55 -2.53
C SER A 98 3.16 13.03 -1.87
N CYS A 99 4.08 13.62 -2.64
CA CYS A 99 5.34 14.14 -2.13
C CYS A 99 5.23 15.51 -1.43
N GLY A 100 4.11 16.23 -1.63
CA GLY A 100 3.88 17.55 -1.07
C GLY A 100 4.64 18.71 -1.74
N ALA A 101 5.61 18.45 -2.64
CA ALA A 101 6.55 19.44 -3.15
C ALA A 101 6.49 19.68 -4.66
N CYS A 102 6.06 18.69 -5.47
CA CYS A 102 5.93 18.86 -6.93
C CYS A 102 4.82 19.87 -7.27
N LEU A 103 4.81 20.36 -8.50
CA LEU A 103 3.85 21.38 -8.95
C LEU A 103 2.39 20.99 -8.71
N PRO A 104 1.91 19.78 -9.08
CA PRO A 104 0.55 19.38 -8.77
C PRO A 104 0.23 19.38 -7.27
N CYS A 105 1.16 18.93 -6.42
CA CYS A 105 0.96 18.95 -4.97
C CYS A 105 0.87 20.38 -4.44
N ALA A 106 1.76 21.27 -4.88
CA ALA A 106 1.77 22.68 -4.48
C ALA A 106 0.49 23.42 -4.90
N GLU A 107 -0.13 23.01 -6.01
CA GLU A 107 -1.41 23.54 -6.51
C GLU A 107 -2.65 22.89 -5.85
N GLY A 108 -2.48 22.02 -4.85
CA GLY A 108 -3.58 21.34 -4.18
C GLY A 108 -4.17 20.15 -4.95
N ARG A 109 -3.44 19.58 -5.88
CA ARG A 109 -3.82 18.40 -6.69
C ARG A 109 -2.92 17.18 -6.40
N PRO A 110 -2.84 16.71 -5.14
CA PRO A 110 -1.90 15.64 -4.75
C PRO A 110 -2.15 14.30 -5.45
N ALA A 111 -3.38 14.05 -5.93
CA ALA A 111 -3.68 12.85 -6.73
C ALA A 111 -2.92 12.79 -8.07
N LEU A 112 -2.36 13.92 -8.53
CA LEU A 112 -1.55 14.05 -9.73
C LEU A 112 -0.05 14.15 -9.40
N CYS A 113 0.36 13.73 -8.22
CA CYS A 113 1.75 13.77 -7.78
C CYS A 113 2.66 13.05 -8.78
N GLU A 114 3.65 13.75 -9.34
CA GLU A 114 4.55 13.20 -10.35
C GLU A 114 5.41 12.05 -9.82
N PRO A 115 6.13 12.20 -8.68
CA PRO A 115 6.88 11.08 -8.12
C PRO A 115 5.99 9.92 -7.65
N GLY A 116 4.79 10.21 -7.15
CA GLY A 116 3.87 9.18 -6.66
C GLY A 116 3.18 8.38 -7.76
N ALA A 117 3.13 8.90 -8.98
CA ALA A 117 2.53 8.23 -10.14
C ALA A 117 3.54 7.37 -10.93
N ALA A 118 4.84 7.45 -10.62
CA ALA A 118 5.93 6.77 -11.31
C ALA A 118 5.99 5.25 -11.05
#